data_bfa90aba3b7749a0c9862cb428aebd4d
#
_entry.id   bfa90aba3b7749a0c9862cb428aebd4d
#
_cell.length_a   1.000
_cell.length_b   1.000
_cell.length_c   1.000
_cell.angle_alpha   90.00
_cell.angle_beta   90.00
_cell.angle_gamma   90.00
#
_symmetry.space_group_name_H-M   'P 1'
#
loop_
_entity.id
_entity.type
_entity.pdbx_description
1 polymer ?
#
loop_
_entity_poly.entity_id
_entity_poly.type
_entity_poly.pdbx_seq_one_letter_code
_entity_poly.pdbx_strand_id
1 'polypeptide(L)'
;MQRAVTLREVADKAGVHPSTASRALNPSTRDLVNEGTIERVTAAARDLGYRPNSMARGLKTNKTFSIGMLLPDLTNPLFPPIVRGVEDVLGTADYTLILGNTDNDAEREGQLLASMMNRRVDGLILATAHRNTPAIDELVESGLPLVLVNRTVDDQKVPSVTTDDHAGIGLAVRHLVELGHTRIAHVGGPQHLSTGLDRYQGFVAWMKIMGLDVDPDLVSFADWYHEDPGAKAFWAILDRRADFTAVIAANDLIAIGCYDVLGDTGRSIGGDVSVVGYNDMPFADKLSPPLTTVQIPHYQVGVRAADLMLEILDDSDDSAPVSIKLTPTLAARRSTGPAPTETS
;
A
#
# COMPACT_ATOMS: atom_id res chain seq x y z
N MET A 1 -5.94 -35.81 -24.11
CA MET A 1 -6.56 -34.63 -23.46
C MET A 1 -8.01 -34.97 -23.14
N GLN A 2 -8.42 -34.98 -21.87
CA GLN A 2 -9.81 -35.17 -21.50
C GLN A 2 -10.62 -33.95 -21.97
N ARG A 3 -11.74 -34.18 -22.65
CA ARG A 3 -12.65 -33.14 -23.10
C ARG A 3 -13.22 -32.42 -21.87
N ALA A 4 -13.09 -31.10 -21.82
CA ALA A 4 -13.66 -30.30 -20.73
C ALA A 4 -15.20 -30.42 -20.74
N VAL A 5 -15.77 -30.69 -19.57
CA VAL A 5 -17.24 -30.73 -19.38
C VAL A 5 -17.83 -29.36 -19.64
N THR A 6 -18.95 -29.32 -20.36
CA THR A 6 -19.62 -28.08 -20.75
C THR A 6 -20.80 -27.76 -19.83
N LEU A 7 -21.19 -26.49 -19.76
CA LEU A 7 -22.41 -26.04 -19.04
C LEU A 7 -23.68 -26.77 -19.56
N ARG A 8 -23.72 -27.12 -20.86
CA ARG A 8 -24.84 -27.85 -21.47
C ARG A 8 -24.97 -29.24 -20.89
N GLU A 9 -23.87 -29.96 -20.71
CA GLU A 9 -23.85 -31.28 -20.08
C GLU A 9 -24.33 -31.26 -18.63
N VAL A 10 -23.99 -30.18 -17.88
CA VAL A 10 -24.52 -29.94 -16.52
C VAL A 10 -26.03 -29.69 -16.55
N ALA A 11 -26.50 -28.84 -17.47
CA ALA A 11 -27.90 -28.50 -17.63
C ALA A 11 -28.72 -29.75 -17.99
N ASP A 12 -28.24 -30.54 -18.93
CA ASP A 12 -28.88 -31.79 -19.37
C ASP A 12 -28.98 -32.79 -18.20
N LYS A 13 -27.90 -32.97 -17.42
CA LYS A 13 -27.90 -33.85 -16.24
C LYS A 13 -28.81 -33.35 -15.12
N ALA A 14 -28.91 -32.02 -14.92
CA ALA A 14 -29.78 -31.40 -13.92
C ALA A 14 -31.26 -31.31 -14.35
N GLY A 15 -31.59 -31.62 -15.61
CA GLY A 15 -32.92 -31.48 -16.20
C GLY A 15 -33.42 -30.05 -16.28
N VAL A 16 -32.54 -29.10 -16.67
CA VAL A 16 -32.88 -27.69 -16.78
C VAL A 16 -32.34 -27.11 -18.09
N HIS A 17 -32.84 -25.92 -18.45
CA HIS A 17 -32.27 -25.18 -19.60
C HIS A 17 -30.86 -24.66 -19.26
N PRO A 18 -29.91 -24.56 -20.24
CA PRO A 18 -28.58 -24.07 -19.99
C PRO A 18 -28.51 -22.66 -19.34
N SER A 19 -29.46 -21.78 -19.67
CA SER A 19 -29.56 -20.46 -19.01
C SER A 19 -29.92 -20.57 -17.51
N THR A 20 -30.71 -21.53 -17.12
CA THR A 20 -31.06 -21.79 -15.72
C THR A 20 -29.87 -22.38 -14.98
N ALA A 21 -29.14 -23.31 -15.59
CA ALA A 21 -27.90 -23.85 -15.04
C ALA A 21 -26.85 -22.75 -14.85
N SER A 22 -26.71 -21.84 -15.83
CA SER A 22 -25.81 -20.68 -15.74
C SER A 22 -26.16 -19.77 -14.56
N ARG A 23 -27.45 -19.45 -14.37
CA ARG A 23 -27.91 -18.61 -13.25
C ARG A 23 -27.72 -19.30 -11.90
N ALA A 24 -28.03 -20.58 -11.79
CA ALA A 24 -27.89 -21.36 -10.56
C ALA A 24 -26.42 -21.47 -10.08
N LEU A 25 -25.46 -21.51 -11.02
CA LEU A 25 -24.02 -21.59 -10.74
C LEU A 25 -23.36 -20.23 -10.56
N ASN A 26 -24.04 -19.14 -10.87
CA ASN A 26 -23.50 -17.79 -10.72
C ASN A 26 -24.02 -17.15 -9.42
N PRO A 27 -23.14 -16.79 -8.45
CA PRO A 27 -23.53 -16.18 -7.19
C PRO A 27 -24.43 -14.95 -7.34
N SER A 28 -24.15 -14.07 -8.32
CA SER A 28 -24.88 -12.81 -8.53
C SER A 28 -26.30 -12.97 -9.13
N THR A 29 -26.62 -14.15 -9.64
CA THR A 29 -27.95 -14.44 -10.24
C THR A 29 -28.64 -15.65 -9.61
N ARG A 30 -28.02 -16.25 -8.61
CA ARG A 30 -28.50 -17.44 -7.92
C ARG A 30 -29.86 -17.23 -7.27
N ASP A 31 -30.11 -16.05 -6.73
CA ASP A 31 -31.38 -15.68 -6.07
C ASP A 31 -32.57 -15.63 -7.04
N LEU A 32 -32.30 -15.60 -8.37
CA LEU A 32 -33.34 -15.69 -9.41
C LEU A 32 -33.79 -17.14 -9.71
N VAL A 33 -33.19 -18.12 -9.02
CA VAL A 33 -33.46 -19.54 -9.24
C VAL A 33 -33.92 -20.17 -7.92
N ASN A 34 -34.95 -21.04 -7.97
CA ASN A 34 -35.41 -21.70 -6.75
C ASN A 34 -34.36 -22.68 -6.17
N GLU A 35 -34.35 -22.82 -4.85
CA GLU A 35 -33.34 -23.54 -4.08
C GLU A 35 -33.16 -25.00 -4.53
N GLY A 36 -34.23 -25.73 -4.77
CA GLY A 36 -34.19 -27.12 -5.25
C GLY A 36 -33.57 -27.26 -6.65
N THR A 37 -33.66 -26.23 -7.48
CA THR A 37 -32.99 -26.21 -8.79
C THR A 37 -31.51 -25.91 -8.63
N ILE A 38 -31.14 -24.98 -7.71
CA ILE A 38 -29.76 -24.69 -7.37
C ILE A 38 -29.04 -25.95 -6.88
N GLU A 39 -29.68 -26.69 -5.96
CA GLU A 39 -29.11 -27.94 -5.42
C GLU A 39 -28.86 -28.97 -6.52
N ARG A 40 -29.86 -29.23 -7.40
CA ARG A 40 -29.73 -30.19 -8.50
C ARG A 40 -28.60 -29.80 -9.47
N VAL A 41 -28.53 -28.53 -9.84
CA VAL A 41 -27.50 -28.03 -10.75
C VAL A 41 -26.10 -28.08 -10.11
N THR A 42 -25.99 -27.73 -8.84
CA THR A 42 -24.71 -27.79 -8.10
C THR A 42 -24.26 -29.25 -7.94
N ALA A 43 -25.14 -30.17 -7.63
CA ALA A 43 -24.84 -31.60 -7.58
C ALA A 43 -24.39 -32.16 -8.94
N ALA A 44 -25.11 -31.83 -10.02
CA ALA A 44 -24.75 -32.22 -11.38
C ALA A 44 -23.35 -31.67 -11.81
N ALA A 45 -23.06 -30.41 -11.48
CA ALA A 45 -21.76 -29.79 -11.76
C ALA A 45 -20.62 -30.50 -11.01
N ARG A 46 -20.82 -30.80 -9.72
CA ARG A 46 -19.85 -31.54 -8.89
C ARG A 46 -19.58 -32.93 -9.43
N ASP A 47 -20.64 -33.70 -9.72
CA ASP A 47 -20.53 -35.06 -10.22
C ASP A 47 -19.83 -35.17 -11.57
N LEU A 48 -19.97 -34.15 -12.43
CA LEU A 48 -19.33 -34.09 -13.74
C LEU A 48 -17.92 -33.48 -13.67
N GLY A 49 -17.53 -32.94 -12.51
CA GLY A 49 -16.28 -32.19 -12.40
C GLY A 49 -16.29 -30.87 -13.21
N TYR A 50 -17.48 -30.31 -13.45
CA TYR A 50 -17.63 -29.06 -14.17
C TYR A 50 -17.08 -27.90 -13.33
N ARG A 51 -16.25 -27.10 -13.96
CA ARG A 51 -15.81 -25.81 -13.40
C ARG A 51 -16.33 -24.69 -14.30
N PRO A 52 -17.01 -23.67 -13.75
CA PRO A 52 -17.39 -22.50 -14.53
C PRO A 52 -16.17 -21.96 -15.28
N ASN A 53 -16.32 -21.75 -16.58
CA ASN A 53 -15.26 -21.20 -17.39
C ASN A 53 -15.35 -19.67 -17.34
N SER A 54 -14.42 -19.03 -16.60
CA SER A 54 -14.31 -17.57 -16.50
C SER A 54 -14.15 -16.89 -17.86
N MET A 55 -13.44 -17.51 -18.81
CA MET A 55 -13.31 -16.99 -20.18
C MET A 55 -14.65 -16.98 -20.91
N ALA A 56 -15.51 -18.00 -20.72
CA ALA A 56 -16.84 -18.04 -21.35
C ALA A 56 -17.80 -17.00 -20.72
N ARG A 57 -17.64 -16.68 -19.42
CA ARG A 57 -18.32 -15.57 -18.74
C ARG A 57 -17.81 -14.24 -19.30
N GLY A 58 -16.50 -14.09 -19.42
CA GLY A 58 -15.83 -12.90 -19.95
C GLY A 58 -16.26 -12.53 -21.38
N LEU A 59 -16.42 -13.52 -22.25
CA LEU A 59 -16.91 -13.30 -23.62
C LEU A 59 -18.33 -12.69 -23.69
N LYS A 60 -19.16 -12.89 -22.65
CA LYS A 60 -20.50 -12.29 -22.59
C LYS A 60 -20.51 -10.89 -22.00
N THR A 61 -19.60 -10.61 -21.06
CA THR A 61 -19.57 -9.36 -20.29
C THR A 61 -18.48 -8.41 -20.75
N ASN A 62 -17.60 -8.85 -21.65
CA ASN A 62 -16.35 -8.16 -22.01
C ASN A 62 -15.46 -7.82 -20.82
N LYS A 63 -15.59 -8.58 -19.70
CA LYS A 63 -14.78 -8.45 -18.48
C LYS A 63 -13.99 -9.73 -18.25
N THR A 64 -12.76 -9.61 -17.77
CA THR A 64 -11.90 -10.76 -17.42
C THR A 64 -12.04 -11.18 -15.95
N PHE A 65 -12.68 -10.36 -15.14
CA PHE A 65 -12.77 -10.50 -13.67
C PHE A 65 -11.39 -10.62 -13.04
N SER A 66 -10.45 -9.82 -13.53
CA SER A 66 -9.07 -9.77 -13.05
C SER A 66 -8.64 -8.32 -12.86
N ILE A 67 -8.05 -8.02 -11.71
CA ILE A 67 -7.44 -6.74 -11.38
C ILE A 67 -5.92 -6.96 -11.25
N GLY A 68 -5.15 -6.13 -11.94
CA GLY A 68 -3.70 -6.10 -11.79
C GLY A 68 -3.30 -5.23 -10.60
N MET A 69 -2.29 -5.65 -9.84
CA MET A 69 -1.67 -4.80 -8.83
C MET A 69 -0.16 -4.84 -8.95
N LEU A 70 0.47 -3.67 -9.07
CA LEU A 70 1.92 -3.54 -9.07
C LEU A 70 2.42 -3.02 -7.72
N LEU A 71 3.46 -3.69 -7.22
CA LEU A 71 4.14 -3.38 -5.98
C LEU A 71 5.62 -3.08 -6.26
N PRO A 72 6.22 -2.11 -5.57
CA PRO A 72 7.63 -1.79 -5.77
C PRO A 72 8.56 -2.86 -5.19
N ASP A 73 8.16 -3.53 -4.09
CA ASP A 73 8.95 -4.53 -3.40
C ASP A 73 8.07 -5.41 -2.51
N LEU A 74 7.95 -6.70 -2.87
CA LEU A 74 7.19 -7.69 -2.09
C LEU A 74 7.85 -8.07 -0.76
N THR A 75 9.13 -7.78 -0.59
CA THR A 75 9.85 -8.06 0.66
C THR A 75 9.62 -6.99 1.72
N ASN A 76 9.14 -5.81 1.30
CA ASN A 76 8.79 -4.73 2.23
C ASN A 76 7.50 -5.07 3.00
N PRO A 77 7.56 -5.21 4.34
CA PRO A 77 6.44 -5.64 5.17
C PRO A 77 5.21 -4.72 5.14
N LEU A 78 5.34 -3.52 4.57
CA LEU A 78 4.24 -2.59 4.33
C LEU A 78 3.14 -3.18 3.43
N PHE A 79 3.54 -3.88 2.35
CA PHE A 79 2.61 -4.25 1.28
C PHE A 79 1.73 -5.46 1.56
N PRO A 80 2.18 -6.55 2.22
CA PRO A 80 1.35 -7.73 2.42
C PRO A 80 -0.02 -7.46 3.07
N PRO A 81 -0.15 -6.63 4.12
CA PRO A 81 -1.47 -6.30 4.68
C PRO A 81 -2.35 -5.48 3.72
N ILE A 82 -1.76 -4.62 2.88
CA ILE A 82 -2.49 -3.87 1.84
C ILE A 82 -3.03 -4.83 0.80
N VAL A 83 -2.18 -5.72 0.28
CA VAL A 83 -2.57 -6.77 -0.68
C VAL A 83 -3.70 -7.63 -0.11
N ARG A 84 -3.61 -8.01 1.16
CA ARG A 84 -4.66 -8.80 1.83
C ARG A 84 -6.00 -8.05 1.85
N GLY A 85 -6.00 -6.76 2.15
CA GLY A 85 -7.21 -5.93 2.12
C GLY A 85 -7.81 -5.86 0.71
N VAL A 86 -6.98 -5.71 -0.32
CA VAL A 86 -7.42 -5.72 -1.73
C VAL A 86 -8.03 -7.10 -2.10
N GLU A 87 -7.33 -8.19 -1.77
CA GLU A 87 -7.77 -9.55 -2.09
C GLU A 87 -9.13 -9.89 -1.45
N ASP A 88 -9.30 -9.55 -0.17
CA ASP A 88 -10.53 -9.84 0.57
C ASP A 88 -11.75 -9.15 -0.05
N VAL A 89 -11.63 -7.89 -0.48
CA VAL A 89 -12.73 -7.15 -1.13
C VAL A 89 -12.99 -7.68 -2.53
N LEU A 90 -11.95 -7.79 -3.38
CA LEU A 90 -12.09 -8.25 -4.76
C LEU A 90 -12.66 -9.67 -4.83
N GLY A 91 -12.28 -10.54 -3.87
CA GLY A 91 -12.80 -11.90 -3.78
C GLY A 91 -14.32 -11.97 -3.56
N THR A 92 -14.90 -11.00 -2.83
CA THR A 92 -16.37 -10.93 -2.63
C THR A 92 -17.12 -10.53 -3.91
N ALA A 93 -16.44 -9.86 -4.84
CA ALA A 93 -16.97 -9.44 -6.14
C ALA A 93 -16.60 -10.40 -7.29
N ASP A 94 -16.10 -11.61 -6.98
CA ASP A 94 -15.64 -12.60 -7.97
C ASP A 94 -14.44 -12.15 -8.83
N TYR A 95 -13.68 -11.14 -8.41
CA TYR A 95 -12.46 -10.72 -9.07
C TYR A 95 -11.23 -11.47 -8.53
N THR A 96 -10.28 -11.74 -9.43
CA THR A 96 -8.96 -12.32 -9.08
C THR A 96 -7.90 -11.23 -9.10
N LEU A 97 -7.10 -11.13 -8.05
CA LEU A 97 -5.95 -10.22 -7.99
C LEU A 97 -4.73 -10.86 -8.67
N ILE A 98 -4.10 -10.13 -9.59
CA ILE A 98 -2.84 -10.51 -10.25
C ILE A 98 -1.75 -9.56 -9.78
N LEU A 99 -0.78 -10.10 -9.04
CA LEU A 99 0.33 -9.30 -8.49
C LEU A 99 1.53 -9.26 -9.45
N GLY A 100 2.15 -8.09 -9.56
CA GLY A 100 3.44 -7.88 -10.18
C GLY A 100 4.38 -7.15 -9.23
N ASN A 101 5.62 -7.64 -9.09
CA ASN A 101 6.67 -7.02 -8.31
C ASN A 101 7.68 -6.36 -9.24
N THR A 102 7.88 -5.03 -9.10
CA THR A 102 8.73 -4.27 -10.02
C THR A 102 10.19 -4.18 -9.56
N ASP A 103 10.49 -4.49 -8.30
CA ASP A 103 11.81 -4.28 -7.66
C ASP A 103 12.32 -2.84 -7.81
N ASN A 104 11.39 -1.87 -7.87
CA ASN A 104 11.68 -0.45 -8.16
C ASN A 104 12.43 -0.24 -9.50
N ASP A 105 12.30 -1.16 -10.45
CA ASP A 105 12.89 -1.10 -11.78
C ASP A 105 11.85 -0.66 -12.81
N ALA A 106 12.10 0.46 -13.51
CA ALA A 106 11.15 1.06 -14.45
C ALA A 106 10.95 0.21 -15.71
N GLU A 107 11.99 -0.50 -16.18
CA GLU A 107 11.87 -1.39 -17.35
C GLU A 107 10.97 -2.58 -17.00
N ARG A 108 11.20 -3.18 -15.84
CA ARG A 108 10.39 -4.29 -15.32
C ARG A 108 8.95 -3.84 -15.07
N GLU A 109 8.72 -2.64 -14.56
CA GLU A 109 7.37 -2.07 -14.42
C GLU A 109 6.66 -1.99 -15.77
N GLY A 110 7.32 -1.44 -16.79
CA GLY A 110 6.77 -1.37 -18.16
C GLY A 110 6.43 -2.75 -18.72
N GLN A 111 7.30 -3.76 -18.54
CA GLN A 111 7.04 -5.13 -18.98
C GLN A 111 5.83 -5.76 -18.27
N LEU A 112 5.68 -5.53 -16.95
CA LEU A 112 4.56 -6.03 -16.17
C LEU A 112 3.25 -5.35 -16.58
N LEU A 113 3.25 -4.03 -16.76
CA LEU A 113 2.10 -3.28 -17.27
C LEU A 113 1.66 -3.81 -18.63
N ALA A 114 2.57 -3.96 -19.58
CA ALA A 114 2.27 -4.52 -20.89
C ALA A 114 1.70 -5.94 -20.80
N SER A 115 2.23 -6.78 -19.90
CA SER A 115 1.71 -8.13 -19.66
C SER A 115 0.28 -8.12 -19.12
N MET A 116 -0.04 -7.23 -18.17
CA MET A 116 -1.39 -7.08 -17.61
C MET A 116 -2.38 -6.56 -18.64
N MET A 117 -1.99 -5.55 -19.44
CA MET A 117 -2.80 -5.05 -20.55
C MET A 117 -3.07 -6.12 -21.61
N ASN A 118 -2.06 -6.93 -21.98
CA ASN A 118 -2.21 -8.06 -22.92
C ASN A 118 -3.16 -9.14 -22.35
N ARG A 119 -3.22 -9.32 -21.04
CA ARG A 119 -4.17 -10.20 -20.37
C ARG A 119 -5.56 -9.57 -20.23
N ARG A 120 -5.71 -8.30 -20.61
CA ARG A 120 -6.95 -7.52 -20.53
C ARG A 120 -7.52 -7.50 -19.11
N VAL A 121 -6.67 -7.18 -18.12
CA VAL A 121 -7.18 -6.92 -16.77
C VAL A 121 -8.22 -5.80 -16.83
N ASP A 122 -9.25 -5.87 -15.99
CA ASP A 122 -10.36 -4.92 -16.00
C ASP A 122 -9.99 -3.60 -15.32
N GLY A 123 -8.91 -3.59 -14.52
CA GLY A 123 -8.36 -2.41 -13.87
C GLY A 123 -6.99 -2.67 -13.26
N LEU A 124 -6.33 -1.59 -12.84
CA LEU A 124 -5.00 -1.61 -12.22
C LEU A 124 -4.99 -0.87 -10.89
N ILE A 125 -4.32 -1.44 -9.89
CA ILE A 125 -3.98 -0.80 -8.62
C ILE A 125 -2.46 -0.65 -8.59
N LEU A 126 -1.94 0.58 -8.51
CA LEU A 126 -0.50 0.84 -8.54
C LEU A 126 0.01 1.40 -7.21
N ALA A 127 0.96 0.69 -6.59
CA ALA A 127 1.73 1.16 -5.44
C ALA A 127 3.12 1.68 -5.83
N THR A 128 3.40 1.74 -7.13
CA THR A 128 4.71 2.05 -7.71
C THR A 128 4.83 3.50 -8.17
N ALA A 129 3.75 4.28 -8.10
CA ALA A 129 3.72 5.64 -8.64
C ALA A 129 4.88 6.50 -8.11
N HIS A 130 5.52 7.20 -9.03
CA HIS A 130 6.41 8.33 -8.75
C HIS A 130 5.63 9.62 -8.95
N ARG A 131 6.09 10.73 -8.38
CA ARG A 131 5.42 12.03 -8.45
C ARG A 131 5.17 12.50 -9.88
N ASN A 132 6.11 12.22 -10.79
CA ASN A 132 6.02 12.53 -12.22
C ASN A 132 6.32 11.25 -13.00
N THR A 133 5.30 10.55 -13.47
CA THR A 133 5.44 9.28 -14.20
C THR A 133 4.68 9.32 -15.52
N PRO A 134 5.36 9.48 -16.68
CA PRO A 134 4.70 9.47 -17.99
C PRO A 134 3.86 8.21 -18.26
N ALA A 135 4.27 7.06 -17.73
CA ALA A 135 3.50 5.81 -17.89
C ALA A 135 2.08 5.89 -17.28
N ILE A 136 1.87 6.72 -16.25
CA ILE A 136 0.52 6.94 -15.69
C ILE A 136 -0.33 7.75 -16.67
N ASP A 137 0.26 8.71 -17.39
CA ASP A 137 -0.45 9.48 -18.41
C ASP A 137 -0.96 8.57 -19.52
N GLU A 138 -0.11 7.67 -20.01
CA GLU A 138 -0.47 6.68 -21.04
C GLU A 138 -1.60 5.74 -20.57
N LEU A 139 -1.57 5.31 -19.29
CA LEU A 139 -2.63 4.48 -18.72
C LEU A 139 -3.96 5.25 -18.63
N VAL A 140 -3.94 6.50 -18.18
CA VAL A 140 -5.13 7.36 -18.14
C VAL A 140 -5.71 7.56 -19.55
N GLU A 141 -4.87 7.86 -20.54
CA GLU A 141 -5.29 8.02 -21.93
C GLU A 141 -5.87 6.73 -22.52
N SER A 142 -5.43 5.56 -22.08
CA SER A 142 -5.99 4.27 -22.50
C SER A 142 -7.41 4.01 -22.01
N GLY A 143 -7.90 4.78 -21.03
CA GLY A 143 -9.21 4.59 -20.39
C GLY A 143 -9.30 3.36 -19.49
N LEU A 144 -8.16 2.73 -19.13
CA LEU A 144 -8.17 1.60 -18.20
C LEU A 144 -8.42 2.11 -16.77
N PRO A 145 -9.40 1.56 -16.03
CA PRO A 145 -9.62 1.87 -14.62
C PRO A 145 -8.33 1.76 -13.80
N LEU A 146 -7.98 2.84 -13.09
CA LEU A 146 -6.72 2.97 -12.38
C LEU A 146 -6.93 3.56 -11.01
N VAL A 147 -6.32 2.95 -9.99
CA VAL A 147 -6.28 3.46 -8.60
C VAL A 147 -4.84 3.45 -8.12
N LEU A 148 -4.37 4.56 -7.57
CA LEU A 148 -3.08 4.63 -6.89
C LEU A 148 -3.24 4.29 -5.42
N VAL A 149 -2.26 3.59 -4.84
CA VAL A 149 -2.27 3.21 -3.44
C VAL A 149 -0.93 3.53 -2.78
N ASN A 150 -0.96 4.03 -1.54
CA ASN A 150 0.20 4.40 -0.75
C ASN A 150 0.99 5.61 -1.31
N ARG A 151 1.15 5.71 -2.60
CA ARG A 151 1.81 6.82 -3.32
C ARG A 151 0.84 7.46 -4.29
N THR A 152 1.11 8.72 -4.66
CA THR A 152 0.30 9.47 -5.63
C THR A 152 1.19 10.29 -6.56
N VAL A 153 0.58 10.88 -7.59
CA VAL A 153 1.20 11.82 -8.53
C VAL A 153 0.88 13.27 -8.14
N ASP A 154 1.71 14.22 -8.57
CA ASP A 154 1.59 15.63 -8.17
C ASP A 154 0.29 16.28 -8.67
N ASP A 155 -0.20 15.95 -9.85
CA ASP A 155 -1.36 16.55 -10.49
C ASP A 155 -2.72 15.95 -10.05
N GLN A 156 -2.70 14.92 -9.20
CA GLN A 156 -3.88 14.26 -8.62
C GLN A 156 -4.97 13.85 -9.64
N LYS A 157 -4.60 13.59 -10.87
CA LYS A 157 -5.52 13.22 -11.95
C LYS A 157 -6.01 11.76 -11.90
N VAL A 158 -5.49 10.96 -10.97
CA VAL A 158 -5.84 9.55 -10.78
C VAL A 158 -6.43 9.35 -9.39
N PRO A 159 -7.53 8.58 -9.26
CA PRO A 159 -8.06 8.18 -7.97
C PRO A 159 -6.98 7.53 -7.09
N SER A 160 -6.96 7.89 -5.81
CA SER A 160 -5.90 7.41 -4.93
C SER A 160 -6.37 7.15 -3.50
N VAL A 161 -5.74 6.15 -2.86
CA VAL A 161 -5.90 5.86 -1.43
C VAL A 161 -4.53 5.91 -0.76
N THR A 162 -4.34 6.91 0.09
CA THR A 162 -3.08 7.18 0.81
C THR A 162 -3.35 7.35 2.30
N THR A 163 -2.32 7.60 3.07
CA THR A 163 -2.44 8.12 4.44
C THR A 163 -2.15 9.62 4.48
N ASP A 164 -2.64 10.30 5.51
CA ASP A 164 -2.27 11.70 5.75
C ASP A 164 -0.85 11.75 6.35
N ASP A 165 0.14 11.71 5.46
CA ASP A 165 1.55 11.72 5.83
C ASP A 165 1.94 13.00 6.58
N HIS A 166 1.32 14.13 6.23
CA HIS A 166 1.55 15.40 6.92
C HIS A 166 1.07 15.35 8.38
N ALA A 167 -0.15 14.85 8.61
CA ALA A 167 -0.69 14.66 9.96
C ALA A 167 0.12 13.61 10.73
N GLY A 168 0.55 12.52 10.09
CA GLY A 168 1.34 11.47 10.71
C GLY A 168 2.69 11.96 11.22
N ILE A 169 3.43 12.70 10.42
CA ILE A 169 4.68 13.33 10.87
C ILE A 169 4.42 14.34 11.98
N GLY A 170 3.30 15.05 11.94
CA GLY A 170 2.87 15.93 13.03
C GLY A 170 2.71 15.21 14.38
N LEU A 171 2.20 13.98 14.37
CA LEU A 171 2.13 13.15 15.58
C LEU A 171 3.53 12.84 16.13
N ALA A 172 4.50 12.51 15.27
CA ALA A 172 5.87 12.21 15.65
C ALA A 172 6.59 13.44 16.22
N VAL A 173 6.51 14.58 15.54
CA VAL A 173 7.13 15.84 15.99
C VAL A 173 6.56 16.26 17.35
N ARG A 174 5.22 16.30 17.49
CA ARG A 174 4.55 16.68 18.73
C ARG A 174 4.96 15.78 19.89
N HIS A 175 4.98 14.46 19.68
CA HIS A 175 5.39 13.48 20.69
C HIS A 175 6.81 13.76 21.21
N LEU A 176 7.77 14.03 20.31
CA LEU A 176 9.14 14.34 20.71
C LEU A 176 9.25 15.68 21.43
N VAL A 177 8.51 16.69 20.99
CA VAL A 177 8.49 18.01 21.65
C VAL A 177 7.87 17.92 23.05
N GLU A 178 6.81 17.13 23.24
CA GLU A 178 6.20 16.85 24.53
C GLU A 178 7.17 16.12 25.50
N LEU A 179 8.14 15.37 24.96
CA LEU A 179 9.24 14.75 25.72
C LEU A 179 10.43 15.70 25.97
N GLY A 180 10.34 16.96 25.50
CA GLY A 180 11.34 18.01 25.73
C GLY A 180 12.43 18.09 24.64
N HIS A 181 12.34 17.34 23.55
CA HIS A 181 13.28 17.43 22.45
C HIS A 181 13.10 18.72 21.65
N THR A 182 14.18 19.47 21.46
CA THR A 182 14.19 20.70 20.64
C THR A 182 15.06 20.59 19.41
N ARG A 183 16.00 19.64 19.40
CA ARG A 183 16.94 19.38 18.28
C ARG A 183 16.65 17.98 17.74
N ILE A 184 15.85 17.96 16.69
CA ILE A 184 15.30 16.74 16.10
C ILE A 184 15.89 16.59 14.70
N ALA A 185 16.60 15.48 14.49
CA ALA A 185 17.09 15.09 13.18
C ALA A 185 15.99 14.46 12.34
N HIS A 186 16.11 14.52 11.01
CA HIS A 186 15.20 13.83 10.09
C HIS A 186 15.98 13.04 9.04
N VAL A 187 15.75 11.73 9.02
CA VAL A 187 16.18 10.86 7.93
C VAL A 187 14.99 10.64 7.00
N GLY A 188 14.89 11.51 5.98
CA GLY A 188 13.81 11.51 5.01
C GLY A 188 13.91 10.36 4.01
N GLY A 189 12.77 10.05 3.36
CA GLY A 189 12.70 9.09 2.26
C GLY A 189 13.02 9.72 0.90
N PRO A 190 12.97 8.92 -0.19
CA PRO A 190 13.24 9.39 -1.55
C PRO A 190 12.30 10.53 -1.97
N GLN A 191 12.86 11.66 -2.39
CA GLN A 191 12.08 12.88 -2.66
C GLN A 191 11.35 12.86 -4.02
N HIS A 192 11.63 11.90 -4.88
CA HIS A 192 10.89 11.63 -6.11
C HIS A 192 9.59 10.83 -5.87
N LEU A 193 9.36 10.39 -4.64
CA LEU A 193 8.14 9.73 -4.18
C LEU A 193 7.29 10.72 -3.36
N SER A 194 5.96 10.67 -3.51
CA SER A 194 5.04 11.52 -2.75
C SER A 194 5.21 11.32 -1.25
N THR A 195 5.32 10.07 -0.78
CA THR A 195 5.54 9.75 0.64
C THR A 195 6.83 10.36 1.21
N GLY A 196 7.91 10.41 0.42
CA GLY A 196 9.16 11.04 0.84
C GLY A 196 9.04 12.55 0.97
N LEU A 197 8.44 13.18 -0.04
CA LEU A 197 8.24 14.63 -0.05
C LEU A 197 7.23 15.08 1.03
N ASP A 198 6.07 14.43 1.10
CA ASP A 198 4.98 14.84 2.01
C ASP A 198 5.42 14.71 3.47
N ARG A 199 6.15 13.64 3.82
CA ARG A 199 6.71 13.46 5.17
C ARG A 199 7.76 14.52 5.49
N TYR A 200 8.64 14.86 4.56
CA TYR A 200 9.61 15.94 4.77
C TYR A 200 8.95 17.32 4.90
N GLN A 201 7.99 17.62 4.03
CA GLN A 201 7.23 18.88 4.12
C GLN A 201 6.43 18.95 5.42
N GLY A 202 5.83 17.83 5.83
CA GLY A 202 5.18 17.70 7.14
C GLY A 202 6.15 17.96 8.29
N PHE A 203 7.36 17.41 8.24
CA PHE A 203 8.39 17.65 9.26
C PHE A 203 8.72 19.15 9.37
N VAL A 204 9.03 19.81 8.27
CA VAL A 204 9.34 21.25 8.26
C VAL A 204 8.18 22.08 8.79
N ALA A 205 6.95 21.78 8.35
CA ALA A 205 5.77 22.51 8.79
C ALA A 205 5.49 22.35 10.29
N TRP A 206 5.56 21.10 10.80
CA TRP A 206 5.26 20.84 12.20
C TRP A 206 6.37 21.30 13.16
N MET A 207 7.66 21.25 12.78
CA MET A 207 8.73 21.89 13.55
C MET A 207 8.42 23.39 13.72
N LYS A 208 8.06 24.07 12.65
CA LYS A 208 7.67 25.49 12.70
C LYS A 208 6.43 25.75 13.56
N ILE A 209 5.39 24.88 13.46
CA ILE A 209 4.18 24.98 14.30
C ILE A 209 4.53 24.85 15.79
N MET A 210 5.47 23.98 16.12
CA MET A 210 5.95 23.77 17.49
C MET A 210 6.97 24.83 17.94
N GLY A 211 7.27 25.85 17.11
CA GLY A 211 8.20 26.94 17.44
C GLY A 211 9.68 26.53 17.37
N LEU A 212 10.00 25.46 16.61
CA LEU A 212 11.34 24.95 16.43
C LEU A 212 11.84 25.23 15.00
N ASP A 213 13.12 25.53 14.89
CA ASP A 213 13.79 25.68 13.59
C ASP A 213 14.26 24.31 13.06
N VAL A 214 14.19 24.12 11.76
CA VAL A 214 14.82 22.99 11.07
C VAL A 214 16.25 23.34 10.71
N ASP A 215 17.19 22.66 11.35
CA ASP A 215 18.60 22.77 10.99
C ASP A 215 18.89 21.88 9.77
N PRO A 216 19.32 22.45 8.63
CA PRO A 216 19.62 21.66 7.43
C PRO A 216 20.70 20.58 7.65
N ASP A 217 21.62 20.79 8.59
CA ASP A 217 22.65 19.81 8.92
C ASP A 217 22.12 18.58 9.64
N LEU A 218 20.92 18.66 10.20
CA LEU A 218 20.20 17.57 10.83
C LEU A 218 19.21 16.85 9.89
N VAL A 219 19.22 17.16 8.58
CA VAL A 219 18.37 16.53 7.57
C VAL A 219 19.22 15.79 6.54
N SER A 220 18.85 14.56 6.26
CA SER A 220 19.42 13.77 5.16
C SER A 220 18.33 12.89 4.54
N PHE A 221 18.55 12.43 3.30
CA PHE A 221 17.56 11.63 2.58
C PHE A 221 18.15 10.29 2.19
N ALA A 222 17.42 9.22 2.45
CA ALA A 222 17.72 7.89 1.96
C ALA A 222 17.29 7.76 0.50
N ASP A 223 18.10 7.09 -0.32
CA ASP A 223 17.79 6.85 -1.73
C ASP A 223 16.62 5.88 -1.91
N TRP A 224 16.41 4.98 -0.92
CA TRP A 224 15.35 3.95 -0.87
C TRP A 224 14.85 3.74 0.55
N TYR A 225 13.66 3.14 0.67
CA TYR A 225 13.05 2.78 1.96
C TYR A 225 13.58 1.43 2.48
N HIS A 226 14.88 1.36 2.78
CA HIS A 226 15.58 0.20 3.32
C HIS A 226 16.56 0.59 4.42
N GLU A 227 17.06 -0.40 5.16
CA GLU A 227 17.95 -0.23 6.31
C GLU A 227 19.28 0.41 5.90
N ASP A 228 19.97 -0.15 4.91
CA ASP A 228 21.28 0.33 4.47
C ASP A 228 21.27 1.78 3.95
N PRO A 229 20.33 2.19 3.05
CA PRO A 229 20.17 3.60 2.67
C PRO A 229 19.83 4.50 3.88
N GLY A 230 19.02 4.00 4.82
CA GLY A 230 18.72 4.69 6.07
C GLY A 230 19.95 4.94 6.93
N ALA A 231 20.74 3.89 7.17
CA ALA A 231 21.99 3.97 7.91
C ALA A 231 22.97 4.96 7.25
N LYS A 232 23.17 4.86 5.92
CA LYS A 232 24.02 5.79 5.16
C LYS A 232 23.57 7.24 5.30
N ALA A 233 22.27 7.50 5.19
CA ALA A 233 21.72 8.85 5.36
C ALA A 233 21.89 9.38 6.79
N PHE A 234 21.78 8.51 7.79
CA PHE A 234 21.95 8.89 9.18
C PHE A 234 23.45 9.13 9.52
N TRP A 235 24.37 8.33 9.00
CA TRP A 235 25.81 8.60 9.10
C TRP A 235 26.15 9.99 8.52
N ALA A 236 25.57 10.39 7.40
CA ALA A 236 25.77 11.70 6.81
C ALA A 236 25.29 12.86 7.71
N ILE A 237 24.31 12.63 8.60
CA ILE A 237 23.93 13.62 9.64
C ILE A 237 25.02 13.67 10.73
N LEU A 238 25.45 12.50 11.22
CA LEU A 238 26.43 12.41 12.30
C LEU A 238 27.78 13.03 11.91
N ASP A 239 28.20 12.88 10.66
CA ASP A 239 29.44 13.46 10.13
C ASP A 239 29.40 15.01 10.09
N ARG A 240 28.22 15.59 9.91
CA ARG A 240 28.03 17.05 9.91
C ARG A 240 27.77 17.59 11.31
N ARG A 241 26.95 16.87 12.08
CA ARG A 241 26.46 17.33 13.36
C ARG A 241 26.02 16.17 14.24
N ALA A 242 26.38 16.23 15.53
CA ALA A 242 26.13 15.14 16.47
C ALA A 242 25.32 15.55 17.73
N ASP A 243 24.86 16.79 17.79
CA ASP A 243 24.25 17.38 18.99
C ASP A 243 22.72 17.38 18.99
N PHE A 244 22.07 16.45 18.24
CA PHE A 244 20.64 16.16 18.31
C PHE A 244 20.33 15.12 19.39
N THR A 245 19.10 15.14 19.88
CA THR A 245 18.61 14.21 20.92
C THR A 245 17.47 13.31 20.44
N ALA A 246 16.95 13.54 19.23
CA ALA A 246 15.94 12.70 18.63
C ALA A 246 16.11 12.64 17.11
N VAL A 247 15.58 11.57 16.50
CA VAL A 247 15.50 11.41 15.05
C VAL A 247 14.14 10.87 14.65
N ILE A 248 13.57 11.48 13.61
CA ILE A 248 12.38 10.96 12.91
C ILE A 248 12.84 10.33 11.60
N ALA A 249 12.68 9.03 11.47
CA ALA A 249 12.95 8.28 10.26
C ALA A 249 11.69 8.22 9.38
N ALA A 250 11.86 8.35 8.07
CA ALA A 250 10.73 8.40 7.14
C ALA A 250 9.93 7.08 7.07
N ASN A 251 10.51 5.94 7.46
CA ASN A 251 9.79 4.69 7.72
C ASN A 251 10.54 3.82 8.74
N ASP A 252 9.95 2.67 9.10
CA ASP A 252 10.51 1.77 10.10
C ASP A 252 11.80 1.07 9.62
N LEU A 253 11.95 0.79 8.31
CA LEU A 253 13.18 0.22 7.77
C LEU A 253 14.35 1.22 7.88
N ILE A 254 14.12 2.48 7.54
CA ILE A 254 15.09 3.56 7.77
C ILE A 254 15.40 3.70 9.27
N ALA A 255 14.38 3.56 10.14
CA ALA A 255 14.60 3.59 11.58
C ALA A 255 15.49 2.44 12.07
N ILE A 256 15.38 1.25 11.49
CA ILE A 256 16.29 0.12 11.77
C ILE A 256 17.73 0.51 11.41
N GLY A 257 17.94 1.11 10.23
CA GLY A 257 19.26 1.66 9.87
C GLY A 257 19.79 2.70 10.87
N CYS A 258 18.89 3.54 11.44
CA CYS A 258 19.29 4.44 12.53
C CYS A 258 19.67 3.69 13.81
N TYR A 259 18.98 2.57 14.13
CA TYR A 259 19.33 1.71 15.26
C TYR A 259 20.74 1.15 15.13
N ASP A 260 21.10 0.63 13.95
CA ASP A 260 22.42 0.07 13.68
C ASP A 260 23.52 1.13 13.92
N VAL A 261 23.33 2.32 13.36
CA VAL A 261 24.28 3.43 13.52
C VAL A 261 24.41 3.90 14.97
N LEU A 262 23.30 3.98 15.71
CA LEU A 262 23.34 4.32 17.13
C LEU A 262 24.05 3.24 17.95
N GLY A 263 23.84 1.95 17.61
CA GLY A 263 24.60 0.84 18.20
C GLY A 263 26.08 0.93 17.94
N ASP A 264 26.51 1.21 16.71
CA ASP A 264 27.91 1.37 16.32
C ASP A 264 28.60 2.55 17.02
N THR A 265 27.85 3.61 17.30
CA THR A 265 28.35 4.81 17.99
C THR A 265 28.23 4.73 19.51
N GLY A 266 27.68 3.62 20.05
CA GLY A 266 27.49 3.40 21.49
C GLY A 266 26.46 4.32 22.13
N ARG A 267 25.57 4.93 21.35
CA ARG A 267 24.46 5.75 21.85
C ARG A 267 23.25 4.90 22.15
N SER A 268 22.69 5.07 23.34
CA SER A 268 21.48 4.34 23.77
C SER A 268 20.23 4.92 23.10
N ILE A 269 19.39 4.02 22.54
CA ILE A 269 18.12 4.39 21.93
C ILE A 269 17.08 4.62 23.02
N GLY A 270 16.39 5.77 22.98
CA GLY A 270 15.44 6.20 24.01
C GLY A 270 16.07 6.79 25.25
N GLY A 271 17.42 6.66 25.40
CA GLY A 271 18.20 7.29 26.44
C GLY A 271 18.97 8.50 25.91
N ASP A 272 19.98 8.28 25.05
CA ASP A 272 20.77 9.35 24.45
C ASP A 272 20.05 9.94 23.24
N VAL A 273 19.42 9.10 22.42
CA VAL A 273 18.70 9.50 21.21
C VAL A 273 17.33 8.79 21.12
N SER A 274 16.28 9.57 21.08
CA SER A 274 14.94 9.08 20.77
C SER A 274 14.79 8.82 19.28
N VAL A 275 14.19 7.67 18.90
CA VAL A 275 13.96 7.28 17.50
C VAL A 275 12.47 7.08 17.28
N VAL A 276 11.93 7.74 16.24
CA VAL A 276 10.55 7.54 15.77
C VAL A 276 10.57 7.04 14.34
N GLY A 277 9.86 5.95 14.07
CA GLY A 277 9.63 5.39 12.73
C GLY A 277 8.30 5.83 12.12
N TYR A 278 7.95 5.18 11.02
CA TYR A 278 6.69 5.40 10.30
C TYR A 278 6.26 4.10 9.62
N ASN A 279 5.01 3.76 9.70
CA ASN A 279 4.22 2.65 9.17
C ASN A 279 3.70 1.68 10.23
N ASP A 280 4.39 1.46 11.35
CA ASP A 280 4.15 0.38 12.33
C ASP A 280 4.15 -1.00 11.65
N MET A 281 5.28 -1.30 10.99
CA MET A 281 5.48 -2.59 10.34
C MET A 281 5.41 -3.74 11.34
N PRO A 282 5.00 -4.97 10.91
CA PRO A 282 5.13 -6.17 11.74
C PRO A 282 6.53 -6.24 12.34
N PHE A 283 6.64 -6.55 13.65
CA PHE A 283 7.87 -6.59 14.46
C PHE A 283 8.48 -5.25 14.92
N ALA A 284 7.94 -4.08 14.59
CA ALA A 284 8.38 -2.81 15.17
C ALA A 284 8.34 -2.85 16.71
N ASP A 285 7.36 -3.57 17.28
CA ASP A 285 7.21 -3.86 18.71
C ASP A 285 8.20 -4.91 19.26
N LYS A 286 8.95 -5.61 18.40
CA LYS A 286 9.96 -6.63 18.76
C LYS A 286 11.39 -6.14 18.68
N LEU A 287 11.62 -4.92 18.16
CA LEU A 287 12.94 -4.31 18.17
C LEU A 287 13.41 -4.07 19.61
N SER A 288 14.70 -3.87 19.81
CA SER A 288 15.28 -3.63 21.14
C SER A 288 16.03 -2.28 21.17
N PRO A 289 15.40 -1.27 21.79
CA PRO A 289 14.05 -1.23 22.36
C PRO A 289 12.94 -1.27 21.30
N PRO A 290 11.67 -1.58 21.68
CA PRO A 290 10.53 -1.50 20.77
C PRO A 290 10.36 -0.10 20.17
N LEU A 291 10.15 -0.03 18.84
CA LEU A 291 10.13 1.21 18.09
C LEU A 291 8.81 1.97 18.26
N THR A 292 8.91 3.22 18.70
CA THR A 292 7.84 4.22 18.58
C THR A 292 7.69 4.58 17.11
N THR A 293 6.48 4.50 16.56
CA THR A 293 6.26 4.69 15.13
C THR A 293 4.87 5.23 14.85
N VAL A 294 4.73 5.95 13.76
CA VAL A 294 3.42 6.36 13.23
C VAL A 294 2.76 5.15 12.59
N GLN A 295 1.62 4.75 13.14
CA GLN A 295 0.85 3.62 12.63
C GLN A 295 -0.08 4.06 11.52
N ILE A 296 -0.01 3.38 10.38
CA ILE A 296 -0.96 3.54 9.27
C ILE A 296 -1.86 2.31 9.17
N PRO A 297 -3.12 2.47 8.77
CA PRO A 297 -4.06 1.36 8.69
C PRO A 297 -3.90 0.57 7.37
N HIS A 298 -2.79 -0.18 7.22
CA HIS A 298 -2.39 -0.88 5.98
C HIS A 298 -3.52 -1.68 5.34
N TYR A 299 -4.18 -2.54 6.13
CA TYR A 299 -5.27 -3.38 5.63
C TYR A 299 -6.43 -2.52 5.08
N GLN A 300 -6.78 -1.44 5.80
CA GLN A 300 -7.85 -0.53 5.37
C GLN A 300 -7.48 0.26 4.12
N VAL A 301 -6.18 0.57 3.92
CA VAL A 301 -5.69 1.15 2.67
C VAL A 301 -6.03 0.21 1.49
N GLY A 302 -5.77 -1.08 1.66
CA GLY A 302 -6.10 -2.09 0.65
C GLY A 302 -7.60 -2.24 0.41
N VAL A 303 -8.39 -2.32 1.47
CA VAL A 303 -9.86 -2.40 1.41
C VAL A 303 -10.42 -1.21 0.62
N ARG A 304 -10.03 0.02 0.99
CA ARG A 304 -10.54 1.24 0.33
C ARG A 304 -10.08 1.36 -1.12
N ALA A 305 -8.87 0.87 -1.47
CA ALA A 305 -8.41 0.84 -2.85
C ALA A 305 -9.23 -0.11 -3.72
N ALA A 306 -9.58 -1.27 -3.18
CA ALA A 306 -10.43 -2.23 -3.89
C ALA A 306 -11.89 -1.76 -4.00
N ASP A 307 -12.46 -1.19 -2.93
CA ASP A 307 -13.79 -0.58 -2.98
C ASP A 307 -13.85 0.50 -4.08
N LEU A 308 -12.89 1.43 -4.09
CA LEU A 308 -12.80 2.48 -5.09
C LEU A 308 -12.64 1.93 -6.51
N MET A 309 -11.84 0.86 -6.69
CA MET A 309 -11.72 0.18 -7.98
C MET A 309 -13.05 -0.42 -8.44
N LEU A 310 -13.80 -1.08 -7.55
CA LEU A 310 -15.10 -1.66 -7.86
C LEU A 310 -16.14 -0.57 -8.19
N GLU A 311 -16.14 0.55 -7.46
CA GLU A 311 -16.97 1.73 -7.75
C GLU A 311 -16.71 2.24 -9.18
N ILE A 312 -15.44 2.43 -9.57
CA ILE A 312 -15.04 2.86 -10.92
C ILE A 312 -15.47 1.86 -12.00
N LEU A 313 -15.40 0.56 -11.71
CA LEU A 313 -15.81 -0.49 -12.66
C LEU A 313 -17.32 -0.61 -12.86
N ASP A 314 -18.11 -0.16 -11.88
CA ASP A 314 -19.58 -0.18 -11.93
C ASP A 314 -20.17 1.13 -12.43
N ASP A 315 -19.48 2.26 -12.18
CA ASP A 315 -19.92 3.60 -12.59
C ASP A 315 -19.21 4.01 -13.89
N SER A 316 -20.02 4.28 -14.94
CA SER A 316 -19.49 4.81 -16.20
C SER A 316 -19.46 6.35 -16.21
N ASP A 317 -19.59 6.98 -15.03
CA ASP A 317 -19.69 8.45 -14.91
C ASP A 317 -18.31 9.09 -14.81
N ASP A 318 -18.10 10.16 -15.57
CA ASP A 318 -16.86 10.94 -15.70
C ASP A 318 -16.66 11.87 -14.47
N SER A 319 -16.77 11.30 -13.27
CA SER A 319 -16.61 12.04 -12.01
C SER A 319 -15.14 12.39 -11.77
N ALA A 320 -14.89 13.52 -11.10
CA ALA A 320 -13.53 13.95 -10.73
C ALA A 320 -12.79 12.86 -9.91
N PRO A 321 -11.47 12.71 -10.10
CA PRO A 321 -10.69 11.73 -9.35
C PRO A 321 -10.85 11.88 -7.83
N VAL A 322 -11.15 10.79 -7.14
CA VAL A 322 -11.35 10.78 -5.68
C VAL A 322 -10.01 10.49 -5.00
N SER A 323 -9.57 11.38 -4.12
CA SER A 323 -8.41 11.17 -3.25
C SER A 323 -8.86 10.88 -1.82
N ILE A 324 -8.62 9.65 -1.36
CA ILE A 324 -8.96 9.20 -0.01
C ILE A 324 -7.70 9.21 0.85
N LYS A 325 -7.71 9.99 1.93
CA LYS A 325 -6.63 10.00 2.92
C LYS A 325 -7.08 9.36 4.22
N LEU A 326 -6.42 8.28 4.63
CA LEU A 326 -6.68 7.60 5.90
C LEU A 326 -5.88 8.25 7.02
N THR A 327 -6.50 8.33 8.20
CA THR A 327 -5.90 8.97 9.38
C THR A 327 -4.89 8.05 10.04
N PRO A 328 -3.62 8.47 10.22
CA PRO A 328 -2.63 7.74 10.99
C PRO A 328 -2.82 7.94 12.50
N THR A 329 -2.20 7.08 13.30
CA THR A 329 -2.09 7.20 14.77
C THR A 329 -0.64 7.03 15.20
N LEU A 330 -0.31 7.31 16.46
CA LEU A 330 1.03 7.08 17.00
C LEU A 330 1.03 5.88 17.94
N ALA A 331 1.90 4.92 17.68
CA ALA A 331 2.22 3.81 18.55
C ALA A 331 3.47 4.15 19.39
N ALA A 332 3.29 4.82 20.53
CA ALA A 332 4.38 5.17 21.42
C ALA A 332 4.93 3.92 22.11
N ARG A 333 6.26 3.73 22.07
CA ARG A 333 6.99 2.61 22.66
C ARG A 333 8.28 3.10 23.34
N ARG A 334 9.26 2.18 23.53
CA ARG A 334 10.46 2.48 24.34
C ARG A 334 11.65 3.04 23.56
N SER A 335 11.55 3.27 22.26
CA SER A 335 12.59 3.95 21.49
C SER A 335 12.60 5.47 21.67
N THR A 336 11.63 5.99 22.42
CA THR A 336 11.57 7.40 22.78
C THR A 336 11.53 7.54 24.31
N GLY A 337 12.22 8.54 24.82
CA GLY A 337 12.27 8.91 26.23
C GLY A 337 12.37 10.44 26.40
N PRO A 338 12.42 10.95 27.65
CA PRO A 338 12.65 12.38 27.90
C PRO A 338 13.97 12.85 27.27
N ALA A 339 13.99 14.07 26.75
CA ALA A 339 15.22 14.66 26.26
C ALA A 339 16.30 14.63 27.34
N PRO A 340 17.55 14.25 27.00
CA PRO A 340 18.65 14.32 27.94
C PRO A 340 18.80 15.74 28.52
N THR A 341 18.88 15.86 29.84
CA THR A 341 19.19 17.14 30.46
C THR A 341 20.64 17.51 30.11
N GLU A 342 20.86 18.71 29.60
CA GLU A 342 22.24 19.22 29.43
C GLU A 342 22.91 19.19 30.83
N THR A 343 23.83 18.27 31.00
CA THR A 343 24.74 18.32 32.16
C THR A 343 25.65 19.51 31.93
N SER A 344 25.44 20.55 32.75
CA SER A 344 26.22 21.79 32.81
C SER A 344 27.69 21.54 33.01
#